data_fbb8d9d80c510c839d24f8665c9e38bc
#
_entry.id   fbb8d9d80c510c839d24f8665c9e38bc
#
_cell.length_a   1.000
_cell.length_b   1.000
_cell.length_c   1.000
_cell.angle_alpha   90.00
_cell.angle_beta   90.00
_cell.angle_gamma   90.00
#
_symmetry.space_group_name_H-M   'P 1'
#
loop_
_entity.id
_entity.type
_entity.pdbx_description
1 polymer ?
#
loop_
_entity_poly.entity_id
_entity_poly.type
_entity_poly.pdbx_seq_one_letter_code
_entity_poly.pdbx_strand_id
1 'polypeptide(L)'
;LRSNFANNKNSKLMKIAIGADHAGYELKEKVKAYLLKKGVEVKDFGVNSPERVDYPDFAHPVAIAVENKQVDMGIVICGSGNGVNMTANRHHGVRSALCWKEEIAVLARQHNDANVMALPARYMDEQEAQKCVDAFLSTPFEGGRHSDRVKKIEC
;
A
#
# COMPACT_ATOMS: atom_id res chain seq x y z
N LEU A 1 10.69 22.32 6.41
CA LEU A 1 9.28 22.72 6.29
C LEU A 1 8.42 21.62 6.94
N ARG A 2 7.94 21.93 8.14
CA ARG A 2 6.96 21.06 8.83
C ARG A 2 5.62 21.24 8.12
N SER A 3 5.17 20.24 7.40
CA SER A 3 3.78 20.22 6.91
C SER A 3 2.87 19.93 8.10
N ASN A 4 2.12 20.93 8.53
CA ASN A 4 1.07 20.81 9.53
C ASN A 4 -0.08 19.96 8.97
N PHE A 5 -0.15 18.68 9.36
CA PHE A 5 -1.34 17.84 9.20
C PHE A 5 -2.33 17.99 10.37
N ALA A 6 -2.16 18.99 11.22
CA ALA A 6 -3.04 19.24 12.35
C ALA A 6 -3.72 20.60 12.18
N ASN A 7 -4.89 20.62 11.55
CA ASN A 7 -6.00 21.49 11.92
C ASN A 7 -7.21 21.28 10.99
N ASN A 8 -7.91 20.16 11.19
CA ASN A 8 -9.32 20.16 10.87
C ASN A 8 -10.02 19.14 11.79
N LYS A 9 -10.76 19.62 12.78
CA LYS A 9 -11.43 18.81 13.80
C LYS A 9 -12.53 17.86 13.27
N ASN A 10 -12.66 17.71 11.94
CA ASN A 10 -13.62 16.84 11.26
C ASN A 10 -12.99 16.00 10.13
N SER A 11 -11.65 15.90 10.02
CA SER A 11 -11.04 15.03 9.02
C SER A 11 -11.03 13.59 9.53
N LYS A 12 -11.73 12.70 8.82
CA LYS A 12 -11.67 11.25 9.00
C LYS A 12 -10.22 10.80 8.93
N LEU A 13 -9.74 10.06 9.95
CA LEU A 13 -8.41 9.46 9.95
C LEU A 13 -8.26 8.52 8.74
N MET A 14 -7.13 8.61 8.06
CA MET A 14 -6.78 7.67 6.99
C MET A 14 -6.60 6.28 7.58
N LYS A 15 -7.18 5.28 6.93
CA LYS A 15 -7.10 3.86 7.32
C LYS A 15 -6.35 3.08 6.25
N ILE A 16 -5.32 2.36 6.66
CA ILE A 16 -4.49 1.55 5.78
C ILE A 16 -4.52 0.09 6.24
N ALA A 17 -4.81 -0.83 5.32
CA ALA A 17 -4.61 -2.26 5.55
C ALA A 17 -3.19 -2.63 5.18
N ILE A 18 -2.55 -3.47 5.98
CA ILE A 18 -1.20 -3.98 5.72
C ILE A 18 -1.14 -5.49 5.91
N GLY A 19 -0.40 -6.16 5.02
CA GLY A 19 -0.17 -7.59 5.09
C GLY A 19 1.16 -7.97 4.44
N ALA A 20 1.78 -9.04 4.93
CA ALA A 20 3.06 -9.52 4.42
C ALA A 20 3.21 -11.01 4.68
N ASP A 21 4.06 -11.67 3.88
CA ASP A 21 4.57 -12.98 4.21
C ASP A 21 5.78 -12.90 5.16
N HIS A 22 6.42 -14.05 5.42
CA HIS A 22 7.59 -14.11 6.29
C HIS A 22 8.78 -13.28 5.79
N ALA A 23 8.97 -13.17 4.47
CA ALA A 23 10.05 -12.35 3.90
C ALA A 23 9.79 -10.84 4.06
N GLY A 24 8.53 -10.46 4.13
CA GLY A 24 8.10 -9.07 4.33
C GLY A 24 7.81 -8.70 5.78
N TYR A 25 7.88 -9.65 6.71
CA TYR A 25 7.48 -9.42 8.10
C TYR A 25 8.22 -8.26 8.78
N GLU A 26 9.53 -8.25 8.73
CA GLU A 26 10.32 -7.17 9.36
C GLU A 26 10.01 -5.80 8.77
N LEU A 27 9.94 -5.72 7.44
CA LEU A 27 9.60 -4.46 6.78
C LEU A 27 8.15 -4.03 7.10
N LYS A 28 7.22 -4.99 7.18
CA LYS A 28 5.84 -4.72 7.57
C LYS A 28 5.78 -4.07 8.96
N GLU A 29 6.50 -4.61 9.93
CA GLU A 29 6.52 -4.06 11.29
C GLU A 29 7.09 -2.63 11.31
N LYS A 30 8.14 -2.36 10.55
CA LYS A 30 8.73 -1.03 10.42
C LYS A 30 7.79 -0.03 9.73
N VAL A 31 7.16 -0.43 8.65
CA VAL A 31 6.17 0.39 7.93
C VAL A 31 4.95 0.67 8.81
N LYS A 32 4.45 -0.34 9.53
CA LYS A 32 3.36 -0.20 10.48
C LYS A 32 3.68 0.83 11.56
N ALA A 33 4.85 0.73 12.19
CA ALA A 33 5.30 1.69 13.21
C ALA A 33 5.39 3.10 12.65
N TYR A 34 5.89 3.25 11.43
CA TYR A 34 5.98 4.52 10.72
C TYR A 34 4.60 5.14 10.45
N LEU A 35 3.64 4.34 9.99
CA LEU A 35 2.26 4.77 9.76
C LEU A 35 1.57 5.21 11.06
N LEU A 36 1.70 4.42 12.13
CA LEU A 36 1.13 4.74 13.44
C LEU A 36 1.69 6.06 13.98
N LYS A 37 2.99 6.30 13.82
CA LYS A 37 3.65 7.55 14.21
C LYS A 37 3.11 8.76 13.45
N LYS A 38 2.65 8.57 12.22
CA LYS A 38 2.01 9.60 11.40
C LYS A 38 0.53 9.84 11.74
N GLY A 39 -0.04 9.10 12.66
CA GLY A 39 -1.45 9.19 13.02
C GLY A 39 -2.39 8.43 12.07
N VAL A 40 -1.86 7.52 11.28
CA VAL A 40 -2.65 6.66 10.39
C VAL A 40 -3.20 5.47 11.17
N GLU A 41 -4.48 5.13 10.98
CA GLU A 41 -5.06 3.91 11.51
C GLU A 41 -4.63 2.72 10.65
N VAL A 42 -4.04 1.71 11.29
CA VAL A 42 -3.50 0.53 10.58
C VAL A 42 -4.29 -0.71 10.94
N LYS A 43 -4.84 -1.39 9.93
CA LYS A 43 -5.42 -2.72 10.04
C LYS A 43 -4.39 -3.74 9.57
N ASP A 44 -3.78 -4.43 10.52
CA ASP A 44 -2.73 -5.43 10.27
C ASP A 44 -3.33 -6.82 10.11
N PHE A 45 -3.22 -7.38 8.91
CA PHE A 45 -3.70 -8.74 8.60
C PHE A 45 -2.63 -9.82 8.77
N GLY A 46 -1.45 -9.47 9.27
CA GLY A 46 -0.34 -10.39 9.47
C GLY A 46 0.64 -10.37 8.29
N VAL A 47 1.64 -11.20 8.30
CA VAL A 47 1.95 -12.25 9.28
C VAL A 47 2.49 -11.61 10.59
N ASN A 48 2.36 -12.30 11.70
CA ASN A 48 2.78 -11.81 13.02
C ASN A 48 4.08 -12.47 13.52
N SER A 49 4.75 -13.21 12.66
CA SER A 49 6.03 -13.86 12.97
C SER A 49 6.87 -14.04 11.70
N PRO A 50 8.19 -14.26 11.83
CA PRO A 50 9.05 -14.54 10.68
C PRO A 50 8.95 -15.98 10.14
N GLU A 51 8.03 -16.78 10.67
CA GLU A 51 7.84 -18.17 10.24
C GLU A 51 7.27 -18.24 8.82
N ARG A 52 7.70 -19.26 8.08
CA ARG A 52 7.33 -19.44 6.68
C ARG A 52 5.83 -19.60 6.48
N VAL A 53 5.26 -18.77 5.62
CA VAL A 53 3.84 -18.75 5.25
C VAL A 53 3.68 -18.45 3.75
N ASP A 54 2.48 -18.67 3.24
CA ASP A 54 2.14 -18.39 1.85
C ASP A 54 1.62 -16.95 1.70
N TYR A 55 2.27 -16.18 0.84
CA TYR A 55 1.96 -14.76 0.64
C TYR A 55 0.50 -14.47 0.27
N PRO A 56 -0.22 -15.30 -0.53
CA PRO A 56 -1.60 -15.00 -0.89
C PRO A 56 -2.54 -14.94 0.31
N ASP A 57 -2.29 -15.71 1.36
CA ASP A 57 -3.11 -15.74 2.56
C ASP A 57 -3.12 -14.39 3.30
N PHE A 58 -2.10 -13.57 3.07
CA PHE A 58 -1.94 -12.25 3.70
C PHE A 58 -2.21 -11.09 2.73
N ALA A 59 -2.12 -11.32 1.42
CA ALA A 59 -2.43 -10.30 0.42
C ALA A 59 -3.93 -10.22 0.10
N HIS A 60 -4.63 -11.34 0.04
CA HIS A 60 -6.08 -11.36 -0.20
C HIS A 60 -6.87 -10.55 0.83
N PRO A 61 -6.64 -10.70 2.15
CA PRO A 61 -7.38 -9.91 3.14
C PRO A 61 -7.19 -8.39 2.97
N VAL A 62 -5.98 -7.95 2.63
CA VAL A 62 -5.71 -6.53 2.35
C VAL A 62 -6.52 -6.06 1.14
N ALA A 63 -6.48 -6.80 0.05
CA ALA A 63 -7.23 -6.48 -1.17
C ALA A 63 -8.73 -6.45 -0.92
N ILE A 64 -9.27 -7.42 -0.18
CA ILE A 64 -10.69 -7.47 0.19
C ILE A 64 -11.09 -6.23 1.00
N ALA A 65 -10.27 -5.81 1.95
CA ALA A 65 -10.54 -4.62 2.76
C ALA A 65 -10.59 -3.34 1.90
N VAL A 66 -9.71 -3.23 0.90
CA VAL A 66 -9.70 -2.12 -0.06
C VAL A 66 -10.92 -2.18 -0.98
N GLU A 67 -11.21 -3.35 -1.55
CA GLU A 67 -12.35 -3.58 -2.43
C GLU A 67 -13.67 -3.22 -1.76
N ASN A 68 -13.84 -3.62 -0.50
CA ASN A 68 -15.04 -3.36 0.29
C ASN A 68 -15.06 -1.97 0.95
N LYS A 69 -14.08 -1.13 0.67
CA LYS A 69 -13.96 0.23 1.24
C LYS A 69 -13.95 0.28 2.77
N GLN A 70 -13.45 -0.77 3.39
CA GLN A 70 -13.21 -0.84 4.84
C GLN A 70 -11.99 -0.02 5.25
N VAL A 71 -11.07 0.16 4.30
CA VAL A 71 -9.87 0.99 4.41
C VAL A 71 -9.73 1.88 3.18
N ASP A 72 -8.91 2.90 3.26
CA ASP A 72 -8.69 3.84 2.15
C ASP A 72 -7.69 3.27 1.13
N MET A 73 -6.64 2.63 1.62
CA MET A 73 -5.57 2.04 0.80
C MET A 73 -5.00 0.79 1.47
N GLY A 74 -4.23 0.03 0.72
CA GLY A 74 -3.54 -1.15 1.22
C GLY A 74 -2.04 -1.15 0.91
N ILE A 75 -1.28 -1.86 1.74
CA ILE A 75 0.14 -2.14 1.53
C ILE A 75 0.36 -3.63 1.70
N VAL A 76 0.97 -4.26 0.69
CA VAL A 76 1.30 -5.69 0.70
C VAL A 76 2.79 -5.87 0.47
N ILE A 77 3.42 -6.78 1.21
CA ILE A 77 4.88 -6.91 1.22
C ILE A 77 5.26 -8.38 1.16
N CYS A 78 6.18 -8.71 0.25
CA CYS A 78 6.88 -10.00 0.24
C CYS A 78 8.33 -9.78 -0.23
N GLY A 79 9.08 -10.83 -0.43
CA GLY A 79 10.50 -10.71 -0.79
C GLY A 79 10.75 -9.89 -2.04
N SER A 80 10.06 -10.20 -3.15
CA SER A 80 10.17 -9.48 -4.42
C SER A 80 9.03 -8.47 -4.65
N GLY A 81 7.96 -8.55 -3.87
CA GLY A 81 6.73 -7.79 -4.08
C GLY A 81 5.85 -8.32 -5.22
N ASN A 82 6.35 -9.23 -6.05
CA ASN A 82 5.64 -9.72 -7.23
C ASN A 82 4.39 -10.53 -6.88
N GLY A 83 4.54 -11.54 -6.04
CA GLY A 83 3.45 -12.45 -5.70
C GLY A 83 2.30 -11.74 -5.00
N VAL A 84 2.59 -10.89 -4.02
CA VAL A 84 1.56 -10.11 -3.32
C VAL A 84 0.88 -9.11 -4.26
N ASN A 85 1.64 -8.52 -5.19
CA ASN A 85 1.08 -7.60 -6.21
C ASN A 85 0.12 -8.32 -7.16
N MET A 86 0.52 -9.49 -7.66
CA MET A 86 -0.33 -10.32 -8.53
C MET A 86 -1.60 -10.75 -7.81
N THR A 87 -1.47 -11.17 -6.55
CA THR A 87 -2.61 -11.59 -5.72
C THR A 87 -3.60 -10.44 -5.53
N ALA A 88 -3.12 -9.27 -5.12
CA ALA A 88 -3.98 -8.12 -4.89
C ALA A 88 -4.73 -7.70 -6.17
N ASN A 89 -4.08 -7.75 -7.33
CA ASN A 89 -4.68 -7.38 -8.61
C ASN A 89 -5.72 -8.38 -9.14
N ARG A 90 -5.93 -9.52 -8.48
CA ARG A 90 -7.04 -10.43 -8.81
C ARG A 90 -8.39 -9.95 -8.29
N HIS A 91 -8.42 -8.92 -7.46
CA HIS A 91 -9.64 -8.36 -6.89
C HIS A 91 -10.15 -7.17 -7.69
N HIS A 92 -11.47 -7.14 -7.95
CA HIS A 92 -12.11 -6.02 -8.63
C HIS A 92 -11.96 -4.73 -7.82
N GLY A 93 -11.74 -3.62 -8.52
CA GLY A 93 -11.57 -2.33 -7.86
C GLY A 93 -10.21 -2.17 -7.14
N VAL A 94 -9.34 -3.17 -7.20
CA VAL A 94 -7.98 -3.10 -6.66
C VAL A 94 -6.98 -2.87 -7.79
N ARG A 95 -6.20 -1.80 -7.67
CA ARG A 95 -5.08 -1.49 -8.55
C ARG A 95 -3.83 -1.43 -7.69
N SER A 96 -3.12 -2.55 -7.66
CA SER A 96 -1.88 -2.72 -6.90
C SER A 96 -0.67 -2.43 -7.78
N ALA A 97 0.21 -1.59 -7.31
CA ALA A 97 1.44 -1.21 -7.99
C ALA A 97 2.67 -1.69 -7.22
N LEU A 98 3.59 -2.36 -7.93
CA LEU A 98 4.88 -2.73 -7.37
C LEU A 98 5.78 -1.50 -7.34
N CYS A 99 6.13 -1.03 -6.15
CA CYS A 99 6.90 0.19 -5.94
C CYS A 99 8.25 -0.13 -5.31
N TRP A 100 9.31 0.01 -6.09
CA TRP A 100 10.69 -0.20 -5.65
C TRP A 100 11.47 1.10 -5.50
N LYS A 101 10.83 2.22 -5.83
CA LYS A 101 11.36 3.60 -5.77
C LYS A 101 10.24 4.57 -5.47
N GLU A 102 10.57 5.66 -4.79
CA GLU A 102 9.64 6.76 -4.53
C GLU A 102 8.96 7.28 -5.80
N GLU A 103 9.73 7.50 -6.87
CA GLU A 103 9.24 7.98 -8.17
C GLU A 103 8.15 7.07 -8.74
N ILE A 104 8.32 5.76 -8.64
CA ILE A 104 7.32 4.80 -9.13
C ILE A 104 6.03 4.86 -8.29
N ALA A 105 6.14 5.06 -6.98
CA ALA A 105 4.98 5.25 -6.11
C ALA A 105 4.20 6.51 -6.47
N VAL A 106 4.89 7.62 -6.77
CA VAL A 106 4.27 8.85 -7.27
C VAL A 106 3.49 8.59 -8.56
N LEU A 107 4.13 7.95 -9.55
CA LEU A 107 3.49 7.67 -10.84
C LEU A 107 2.30 6.70 -10.72
N ALA A 108 2.40 5.70 -9.84
CA ALA A 108 1.30 4.77 -9.58
C ALA A 108 0.04 5.50 -9.08
N ARG A 109 0.22 6.55 -8.28
CA ARG A 109 -0.88 7.39 -7.84
C ARG A 109 -1.36 8.35 -8.93
N GLN A 110 -0.45 9.12 -9.50
CA GLN A 110 -0.79 10.16 -10.48
C GLN A 110 -1.47 9.60 -11.73
N HIS A 111 -0.97 8.49 -12.25
CA HIS A 111 -1.40 7.97 -13.54
C HIS A 111 -2.39 6.79 -13.44
N ASN A 112 -2.27 5.96 -12.42
CA ASN A 112 -3.02 4.71 -12.33
C ASN A 112 -4.06 4.68 -11.22
N ASP A 113 -4.12 5.72 -10.40
CA ASP A 113 -4.97 5.75 -9.21
C ASP A 113 -4.85 4.46 -8.39
N ALA A 114 -3.61 4.00 -8.21
CA ALA A 114 -3.33 2.79 -7.46
C ALA A 114 -3.80 2.94 -6.02
N ASN A 115 -4.52 1.94 -5.51
CA ASN A 115 -5.06 1.92 -4.16
C ASN A 115 -4.41 0.86 -3.27
N VAL A 116 -3.51 0.05 -3.84
CA VAL A 116 -2.64 -0.87 -3.10
C VAL A 116 -1.21 -0.69 -3.59
N MET A 117 -0.26 -0.70 -2.67
CA MET A 117 1.16 -0.65 -2.96
C MET A 117 1.82 -1.95 -2.52
N ALA A 118 2.58 -2.57 -3.43
CA ALA A 118 3.38 -3.75 -3.13
C ALA A 118 4.84 -3.34 -2.97
N LEU A 119 5.49 -3.81 -1.91
CA LEU A 119 6.89 -3.51 -1.60
C LEU A 119 7.77 -4.76 -1.65
N PRO A 120 8.94 -4.70 -2.32
CA PRO A 120 9.89 -5.80 -2.40
C PRO A 120 10.90 -5.76 -1.24
N ALA A 121 10.58 -6.41 -0.13
CA ALA A 121 11.34 -6.30 1.12
C ALA A 121 12.82 -6.67 1.01
N ARG A 122 13.19 -7.60 0.10
CA ARG A 122 14.58 -8.02 -0.11
C ARG A 122 15.39 -7.06 -0.99
N TYR A 123 14.73 -6.09 -1.63
CA TYR A 123 15.33 -5.20 -2.62
C TYR A 123 15.19 -3.72 -2.27
N MET A 124 14.78 -3.41 -1.08
CA MET A 124 14.70 -2.03 -0.59
C MET A 124 14.97 -1.96 0.91
N ASP A 125 15.52 -0.85 1.35
CA ASP A 125 15.73 -0.56 2.76
C ASP A 125 14.51 0.17 3.38
N GLU A 126 14.54 0.34 4.69
CA GLU A 126 13.48 1.00 5.44
C GLU A 126 13.25 2.45 4.99
N GLN A 127 14.31 3.18 4.68
CA GLN A 127 14.21 4.58 4.27
C GLN A 127 13.52 4.70 2.91
N GLU A 128 13.87 3.85 1.96
CA GLU A 128 13.23 3.80 0.65
C GLU A 128 11.75 3.43 0.77
N ALA A 129 11.44 2.45 1.63
CA ALA A 129 10.05 2.07 1.92
C ALA A 129 9.26 3.24 2.51
N GLN A 130 9.82 3.99 3.44
CA GLN A 130 9.18 5.18 4.01
C GLN A 130 8.91 6.26 2.97
N LYS A 131 9.85 6.50 2.06
CA LYS A 131 9.66 7.44 0.94
C LYS A 131 8.53 7.00 0.01
N CYS A 132 8.48 5.71 -0.31
CA CYS A 132 7.39 5.14 -1.11
C CYS A 132 6.04 5.30 -0.40
N VAL A 133 5.97 5.02 0.89
CA VAL A 133 4.76 5.19 1.70
C VAL A 133 4.31 6.65 1.69
N ASP A 134 5.21 7.59 1.96
CA ASP A 134 4.87 9.02 1.97
C ASP A 134 4.33 9.48 0.62
N ALA A 135 5.00 9.11 -0.47
CA ALA A 135 4.58 9.45 -1.83
C ALA A 135 3.21 8.85 -2.15
N PHE A 136 3.00 7.58 -1.79
CA PHE A 136 1.75 6.88 -2.07
C PHE A 136 0.57 7.49 -1.33
N LEU A 137 0.74 7.86 -0.06
CA LEU A 137 -0.33 8.43 0.76
C LEU A 137 -0.64 9.89 0.44
N SER A 138 0.32 10.65 -0.07
CA SER A 138 0.20 12.10 -0.29
C SER A 138 -0.05 12.52 -1.74
N THR A 139 0.18 11.63 -2.71
CA THR A 139 0.06 11.98 -4.12
C THR A 139 -1.35 11.76 -4.63
N PRO A 140 -2.04 12.81 -5.14
CA PRO A 140 -3.37 12.66 -5.70
C PRO A 140 -3.34 12.05 -7.11
N PHE A 141 -4.47 11.49 -7.52
CA PHE A 141 -4.70 11.07 -8.91
C PHE A 141 -4.88 12.31 -9.80
N GLU A 142 -4.19 12.37 -10.92
CA GLU A 142 -4.28 13.51 -11.84
C GLU A 142 -5.58 13.53 -12.64
N GLY A 143 -6.22 12.41 -12.85
CA GLY A 143 -7.43 12.32 -13.66
C GLY A 143 -7.14 12.61 -15.13
N GLY A 144 -8.01 13.39 -15.77
CA GLY A 144 -7.85 13.76 -17.17
C GLY A 144 -7.74 12.56 -18.10
N ARG A 145 -6.72 12.56 -18.96
CA ARG A 145 -6.44 11.46 -19.92
C ARG A 145 -6.21 10.10 -19.26
N HIS A 146 -5.78 10.09 -18.00
CA HIS A 146 -5.52 8.86 -17.23
C HIS A 146 -6.81 8.16 -16.81
N SER A 147 -7.90 8.90 -16.61
CA SER A 147 -9.18 8.36 -16.17
C SER A 147 -9.74 7.30 -17.12
N ASP A 148 -9.67 7.52 -18.42
CA ASP A 148 -10.15 6.54 -19.42
C ASP A 148 -9.31 5.27 -19.42
N ARG A 149 -8.00 5.40 -19.21
CA ARG A 149 -7.10 4.25 -19.14
C ARG A 149 -7.35 3.43 -17.88
N VAL A 150 -7.53 4.09 -16.73
CA VAL A 150 -7.85 3.42 -15.46
C VAL A 150 -9.14 2.62 -15.56
N LYS A 151 -10.19 3.19 -16.18
CA LYS A 151 -11.47 2.49 -16.41
C LYS A 151 -11.32 1.22 -17.26
N LYS A 152 -10.34 1.16 -18.15
CA LYS A 152 -10.08 0.02 -19.03
C LYS A 152 -9.22 -1.07 -18.40
N ILE A 153 -8.69 -0.86 -17.19
CA ILE A 153 -7.97 -1.91 -16.44
C ILE A 153 -8.94 -3.01 -16.00
N GLU A 154 -10.14 -2.64 -15.61
CA GLU A 154 -11.17 -3.61 -15.24
C GLU A 154 -11.71 -4.36 -16.48
N CYS A 155 -11.90 -5.65 -16.34
CA CYS A 155 -12.40 -6.52 -17.41
C CYS A 155 -13.66 -7.28 -16.97
#